data_3e38ab0a64e8a87d16bb84e8fd4a33e8
#
_entry.id   3e38ab0a64e8a87d16bb84e8fd4a33e8
#
_cell.length_a   1.000
_cell.length_b   1.000
_cell.length_c   1.000
_cell.angle_alpha   90.00
_cell.angle_beta   90.00
_cell.angle_gamma   90.00
#
_symmetry.space_group_name_H-M   'P 1'
#
loop_
_entity.id
_entity.type
_entity.pdbx_description
1 polymer ?
#
loop_
_entity_poly.entity_id
_entity_poly.type
_entity_poly.pdbx_seq_one_letter_code
_entity_poly.pdbx_strand_id
1 'polypeptide(L)'
;MAGWGDKDDPWECLGERSSGATVYRVGEGPSFYVKTTPPRHPDDHRFNPTKEAERLRWLAAQGLPVPEVVALDANDELAWVVTRALPGRPAARHWKPEERWRVIDVVADVARTLHALPVAECPFERRLADLIHQASSSMALGALDLDDVDPSHEGWTAQQLWDELSKMTPPAEDDLVVCHGDFCLDNVLVDPETLTLAGVLDVDRAGVSDRWMDLALALYNIGQDDVWGYGPPHAEHFLRRYGISVNQHKLTYIQLLDEFL
;
A
#
# COMPACT_ATOMS: atom_id res chain seq x y z
N MET A 1 11.40 -9.11 27.41
CA MET A 1 10.23 -9.09 26.52
C MET A 1 9.50 -7.81 26.80
N ALA A 2 9.42 -6.90 25.81
CA ALA A 2 8.66 -5.68 25.95
C ALA A 2 7.18 -6.06 26.08
N GLY A 3 6.48 -5.47 27.08
CA GLY A 3 5.12 -5.83 27.47
C GLY A 3 4.06 -5.34 26.50
N TRP A 4 3.99 -5.95 25.34
CA TRP A 4 2.84 -5.85 24.45
C TRP A 4 2.10 -7.19 24.48
N GLY A 5 0.82 -7.17 24.71
CA GLY A 5 -0.02 -8.37 24.85
C GLY A 5 0.26 -9.18 26.14
N ASP A 6 -0.74 -9.86 26.63
CA ASP A 6 -0.61 -10.85 27.68
C ASP A 6 -0.35 -12.23 27.03
N LYS A 7 0.28 -13.17 27.78
CA LYS A 7 0.52 -14.53 27.30
C LYS A 7 -0.76 -15.28 26.97
N ASP A 8 -1.86 -14.87 27.59
CA ASP A 8 -3.17 -15.48 27.46
C ASP A 8 -4.07 -14.75 26.43
N ASP A 9 -3.56 -13.69 25.78
CA ASP A 9 -4.30 -13.01 24.72
C ASP A 9 -4.58 -13.96 23.54
N PRO A 10 -5.79 -13.97 22.99
CA PRO A 10 -6.12 -14.80 21.84
C PRO A 10 -5.39 -14.31 20.59
N TRP A 11 -4.84 -15.25 19.83
CA TRP A 11 -4.22 -15.04 18.54
C TRP A 11 -5.14 -15.53 17.42
N GLU A 12 -5.43 -14.68 16.48
CA GLU A 12 -6.18 -15.02 15.27
C GLU A 12 -5.29 -14.86 14.04
N CYS A 13 -5.07 -15.93 13.30
CA CYS A 13 -4.37 -15.85 12.01
C CYS A 13 -5.34 -15.31 10.96
N LEU A 14 -4.99 -14.18 10.35
CA LEU A 14 -5.75 -13.55 9.27
C LEU A 14 -5.30 -14.01 7.87
N GLY A 15 -4.33 -14.92 7.82
CA GLY A 15 -3.81 -15.53 6.60
C GLY A 15 -2.54 -14.88 6.06
N GLU A 16 -2.04 -15.48 4.99
CA GLU A 16 -0.94 -14.97 4.19
C GLU A 16 -1.44 -13.94 3.18
N ARG A 17 -0.62 -12.94 2.91
CA ARG A 17 -0.87 -11.87 1.94
C ARG A 17 -0.06 -12.12 0.66
N SER A 18 -0.46 -11.53 -0.46
CA SER A 18 0.30 -11.55 -1.73
C SER A 18 1.76 -11.08 -1.52
N SER A 19 1.98 -10.12 -0.63
CA SER A 19 3.32 -9.73 -0.18
C SER A 19 4.12 -10.84 0.54
N GLY A 20 3.52 -12.01 0.78
CA GLY A 20 4.09 -13.14 1.52
C GLY A 20 4.27 -12.88 3.02
N ALA A 21 3.59 -11.89 3.57
CA ALA A 21 3.49 -11.69 5.01
C ALA A 21 2.35 -12.53 5.59
N THR A 22 2.57 -13.19 6.73
CA THR A 22 1.48 -13.75 7.52
C THR A 22 1.06 -12.74 8.58
N VAL A 23 -0.24 -12.46 8.66
CA VAL A 23 -0.81 -11.45 9.56
C VAL A 23 -1.60 -12.13 10.66
N TYR A 24 -1.33 -11.71 11.90
CA TYR A 24 -2.07 -12.13 13.08
C TYR A 24 -2.69 -10.93 13.77
N ARG A 25 -3.87 -11.12 14.33
CA ARG A 25 -4.51 -10.20 15.27
C ARG A 25 -4.37 -10.75 16.67
N VAL A 26 -4.04 -9.90 17.66
CA VAL A 26 -3.82 -10.29 19.05
C VAL A 26 -4.65 -9.44 19.98
N GLY A 27 -5.36 -10.07 20.91
CA GLY A 27 -6.20 -9.45 21.95
C GLY A 27 -7.71 -9.62 21.73
N GLU A 28 -8.49 -9.45 22.79
CA GLU A 28 -9.96 -9.44 22.78
C GLU A 28 -10.52 -8.13 22.18
N GLY A 29 -10.44 -7.98 20.95
CA GLY A 29 -10.64 -6.74 20.20
C GLY A 29 -9.30 -6.33 19.63
N PRO A 30 -9.26 -5.58 18.52
CA PRO A 30 -8.01 -5.33 17.83
C PRO A 30 -7.09 -4.47 18.68
N SER A 31 -6.25 -5.12 19.51
CA SER A 31 -5.23 -4.44 20.31
C SER A 31 -3.91 -4.32 19.55
N PHE A 32 -3.51 -5.41 18.86
CA PHE A 32 -2.27 -5.46 18.10
C PHE A 32 -2.42 -6.27 16.81
N TYR A 33 -1.58 -5.92 15.85
CA TYR A 33 -1.32 -6.74 14.66
C TYR A 33 0.15 -7.16 14.63
N VAL A 34 0.39 -8.41 14.28
CA VAL A 34 1.73 -8.98 14.09
C VAL A 34 1.83 -9.40 12.64
N LYS A 35 2.78 -8.82 11.92
CA LYS A 35 3.14 -9.25 10.57
C LYS A 35 4.46 -9.99 10.64
N THR A 36 4.50 -11.20 10.10
CA THR A 36 5.68 -12.06 10.09
C THR A 36 6.07 -12.41 8.66
N THR A 37 7.36 -12.67 8.45
CA THR A 37 7.88 -13.21 7.20
C THR A 37 9.05 -14.16 7.48
N PRO A 38 9.19 -15.28 6.74
CA PRO A 38 10.39 -16.09 6.80
C PRO A 38 11.59 -15.32 6.23
N PRO A 39 12.82 -15.77 6.48
CA PRO A 39 14.02 -15.24 5.83
C PRO A 39 13.87 -15.31 4.31
N ARG A 40 14.23 -14.24 3.63
CA ARG A 40 14.08 -14.10 2.19
C ARG A 40 15.41 -13.93 1.49
N HIS A 41 15.44 -14.27 0.19
CA HIS A 41 16.56 -13.90 -0.66
C HIS A 41 16.75 -12.37 -0.66
N PRO A 42 18.00 -11.86 -0.69
CA PRO A 42 18.25 -10.41 -0.71
C PRO A 42 17.52 -9.64 -1.83
N ASP A 43 17.29 -10.28 -2.96
CA ASP A 43 16.59 -9.71 -4.12
C ASP A 43 15.05 -9.91 -4.08
N ASP A 44 14.53 -10.54 -3.01
CA ASP A 44 13.10 -10.63 -2.77
C ASP A 44 12.65 -9.35 -2.04
N HIS A 45 11.99 -8.47 -2.79
CA HIS A 45 11.58 -7.15 -2.33
C HIS A 45 10.17 -7.09 -1.74
N ARG A 46 9.51 -8.24 -1.59
CA ARG A 46 8.22 -8.34 -0.91
C ARG A 46 8.36 -7.89 0.55
N PHE A 47 7.29 -7.92 1.30
CA PHE A 47 7.19 -7.38 2.67
C PHE A 47 8.45 -7.58 3.53
N ASN A 48 8.87 -6.51 4.21
CA ASN A 48 10.00 -6.51 5.14
C ASN A 48 9.63 -5.76 6.43
N PRO A 49 9.60 -6.45 7.61
CA PRO A 49 9.20 -5.85 8.89
C PRO A 49 10.05 -4.65 9.31
N THR A 50 11.35 -4.67 9.02
CA THR A 50 12.25 -3.57 9.34
C THR A 50 11.92 -2.34 8.50
N LYS A 51 11.73 -2.53 7.19
CA LYS A 51 11.34 -1.44 6.29
C LYS A 51 10.01 -0.82 6.72
N GLU A 52 9.01 -1.62 7.05
CA GLU A 52 7.73 -1.11 7.54
C GLU A 52 7.89 -0.33 8.84
N ALA A 53 8.62 -0.87 9.82
CA ALA A 53 8.82 -0.21 11.11
C ALA A 53 9.56 1.14 10.99
N GLU A 54 10.55 1.25 10.11
CA GLU A 54 11.27 2.50 9.84
C GLU A 54 10.34 3.56 9.24
N ARG A 55 9.53 3.18 8.27
CA ARG A 55 8.58 4.08 7.59
C ARG A 55 7.44 4.50 8.51
N LEU A 56 6.89 3.58 9.28
CA LEU A 56 5.88 3.90 10.29
C LEU A 56 6.40 4.96 11.28
N ARG A 57 7.61 4.80 11.81
CA ARG A 57 8.22 5.75 12.74
C ARG A 57 8.46 7.11 12.08
N TRP A 58 8.95 7.12 10.85
CA TRP A 58 9.20 8.35 10.12
C TRP A 58 7.89 9.09 9.81
N LEU A 59 6.87 8.41 9.28
CA LEU A 59 5.57 9.01 8.97
C LEU A 59 4.85 9.50 10.22
N ALA A 60 4.94 8.78 11.34
CA ALA A 60 4.43 9.24 12.64
C ALA A 60 5.12 10.55 13.07
N ALA A 61 6.43 10.68 12.87
CA ALA A 61 7.17 11.91 13.16
C ALA A 61 6.76 13.07 12.24
N GLN A 62 6.26 12.80 11.04
CA GLN A 62 5.64 13.78 10.14
C GLN A 62 4.18 14.13 10.51
N GLY A 63 3.63 13.51 11.55
CA GLY A 63 2.28 13.79 12.04
C GLY A 63 1.16 12.99 11.35
N LEU A 64 1.48 11.98 10.54
CA LEU A 64 0.47 11.10 9.97
C LEU A 64 -0.03 10.10 11.02
N PRO A 65 -1.34 9.80 11.05
CA PRO A 65 -1.90 8.76 11.89
C PRO A 65 -1.59 7.38 11.29
N VAL A 66 -0.47 6.80 11.69
CA VAL A 66 -0.02 5.46 11.29
C VAL A 66 0.09 4.57 12.54
N PRO A 67 0.06 3.23 12.42
CA PRO A 67 0.20 2.31 13.55
C PRO A 67 1.50 2.55 14.34
N GLU A 68 1.39 2.59 15.67
CA GLU A 68 2.56 2.62 16.55
C GLU A 68 3.29 1.27 16.50
N VAL A 69 4.59 1.31 16.22
CA VAL A 69 5.46 0.13 16.29
C VAL A 69 5.77 -0.17 17.76
N VAL A 70 5.28 -1.27 18.29
CA VAL A 70 5.48 -1.68 19.69
C VAL A 70 6.58 -2.72 19.85
N ALA A 71 6.84 -3.53 18.81
CA ALA A 71 7.96 -4.46 18.78
C ALA A 71 8.45 -4.70 17.34
N LEU A 72 9.74 -4.95 17.22
CA LEU A 72 10.40 -5.37 15.98
C LEU A 72 11.51 -6.32 16.38
N ASP A 73 11.52 -7.53 15.84
CA ASP A 73 12.56 -8.52 16.15
C ASP A 73 12.64 -9.57 15.03
N ALA A 74 13.66 -10.42 15.10
CA ALA A 74 13.88 -11.52 14.17
C ALA A 74 14.65 -12.66 14.85
N ASN A 75 14.46 -13.87 14.34
CA ASN A 75 15.28 -15.04 14.64
C ASN A 75 15.63 -15.79 13.34
N ASP A 76 16.17 -17.00 13.45
CA ASP A 76 16.59 -17.79 12.28
C ASP A 76 15.41 -18.27 11.42
N GLU A 77 14.17 -18.25 11.94
CA GLU A 77 12.97 -18.75 11.26
C GLU A 77 12.06 -17.62 10.76
N LEU A 78 11.93 -16.53 11.52
CA LEU A 78 10.99 -15.45 11.23
C LEU A 78 11.57 -14.09 11.59
N ALA A 79 11.20 -13.08 10.81
CA ALA A 79 11.24 -11.67 11.20
C ALA A 79 9.81 -11.16 11.40
N TRP A 80 9.58 -10.24 12.36
CA TRP A 80 8.25 -9.73 12.63
C TRP A 80 8.25 -8.28 13.10
N VAL A 81 7.15 -7.60 12.81
CA VAL A 81 6.80 -6.31 13.39
C VAL A 81 5.46 -6.42 14.11
N VAL A 82 5.36 -5.78 15.26
CA VAL A 82 4.13 -5.67 16.04
C VAL A 82 3.71 -4.22 16.07
N THR A 83 2.46 -3.97 15.69
CA THR A 83 1.88 -2.64 15.65
C THR A 83 0.60 -2.58 16.49
N ARG A 84 0.33 -1.40 17.07
CA ARG A 84 -0.95 -1.13 17.74
C ARG A 84 -2.05 -0.94 16.71
N ALA A 85 -3.19 -1.58 16.93
CA ALA A 85 -4.36 -1.40 16.09
C ALA A 85 -4.83 0.06 16.09
N LEU A 86 -5.16 0.57 14.91
CA LEU A 86 -5.85 1.85 14.76
C LEU A 86 -7.37 1.64 14.67
N PRO A 87 -8.17 2.59 15.19
CA PRO A 87 -9.60 2.58 14.94
C PRO A 87 -9.91 2.90 13.48
N GLY A 88 -11.17 2.71 13.10
CA GLY A 88 -11.63 3.05 11.76
C GLY A 88 -11.98 1.84 10.92
N ARG A 89 -12.44 2.12 9.72
CA ARG A 89 -12.85 1.14 8.71
C ARG A 89 -12.15 1.46 7.39
N PRO A 90 -11.59 0.47 6.68
CA PRO A 90 -10.98 0.72 5.38
C PRO A 90 -11.92 1.43 4.41
N ALA A 91 -11.37 2.32 3.60
CA ALA A 91 -12.12 2.93 2.50
C ALA A 91 -12.62 1.86 1.51
N ALA A 92 -11.89 0.76 1.33
CA ALA A 92 -12.30 -0.45 0.63
C ALA A 92 -13.32 -1.26 1.44
N ARG A 93 -14.49 -0.70 1.70
CA ARG A 93 -15.64 -1.41 2.30
C ARG A 93 -16.93 -0.79 1.78
N HIS A 94 -18.04 -1.50 2.00
CA HIS A 94 -19.36 -0.98 1.62
C HIS A 94 -19.76 0.17 2.55
N TRP A 95 -19.60 1.39 2.07
CA TRP A 95 -20.10 2.61 2.66
C TRP A 95 -21.48 2.91 2.11
N LYS A 96 -22.33 3.62 2.88
CA LYS A 96 -23.63 4.06 2.36
C LYS A 96 -23.41 5.00 1.16
N PRO A 97 -24.31 5.00 0.16
CA PRO A 97 -24.14 5.82 -1.05
C PRO A 97 -23.84 7.29 -0.76
N GLU A 98 -24.49 7.86 0.24
CA GLU A 98 -24.33 9.26 0.67
C GLU A 98 -22.98 9.54 1.36
N GLU A 99 -22.31 8.52 1.91
CA GLU A 99 -21.02 8.62 2.59
C GLU A 99 -19.84 8.51 1.62
N ARG A 100 -20.01 7.81 0.49
CA ARG A 100 -18.92 7.44 -0.45
C ARG A 100 -18.12 8.65 -0.95
N TRP A 101 -18.79 9.75 -1.31
CA TRP A 101 -18.13 10.96 -1.77
C TRP A 101 -17.20 11.52 -0.70
N ARG A 102 -17.63 11.48 0.57
CA ARG A 102 -16.80 11.95 1.69
C ARG A 102 -15.64 11.02 1.95
N VAL A 103 -15.82 9.70 1.81
CA VAL A 103 -14.73 8.73 1.91
C VAL A 103 -13.68 8.99 0.83
N ILE A 104 -14.08 9.25 -0.41
CA ILE A 104 -13.14 9.59 -1.49
C ILE A 104 -12.46 10.95 -1.24
N ASP A 105 -13.14 11.92 -0.63
CA ASP A 105 -12.49 13.16 -0.18
C ASP A 105 -11.33 12.84 0.80
N VAL A 106 -11.57 11.95 1.76
CA VAL A 106 -10.53 11.55 2.73
C VAL A 106 -9.34 10.90 2.01
N VAL A 107 -9.59 9.96 1.09
CA VAL A 107 -8.53 9.31 0.30
C VAL A 107 -7.70 10.34 -0.47
N ALA A 108 -8.36 11.27 -1.15
CA ALA A 108 -7.66 12.32 -1.90
C ALA A 108 -6.85 13.27 -0.99
N ASP A 109 -7.39 13.61 0.19
CA ASP A 109 -6.71 14.48 1.14
C ASP A 109 -5.50 13.77 1.78
N VAL A 110 -5.55 12.45 1.99
CA VAL A 110 -4.39 11.63 2.43
C VAL A 110 -3.29 11.66 1.37
N ALA A 111 -3.62 11.39 0.11
CA ALA A 111 -2.64 11.48 -0.98
C ALA A 111 -1.98 12.87 -1.04
N ARG A 112 -2.78 13.95 -0.93
CA ARG A 112 -2.24 15.32 -0.90
C ARG A 112 -1.33 15.56 0.30
N THR A 113 -1.67 15.03 1.46
CA THR A 113 -0.89 15.20 2.70
C THR A 113 0.46 14.51 2.58
N LEU A 114 0.48 13.26 2.12
CA LEU A 114 1.70 12.50 1.86
C LEU A 114 2.58 13.22 0.83
N HIS A 115 2.00 13.59 -0.31
CA HIS A 115 2.72 14.22 -1.42
C HIS A 115 3.19 15.66 -1.12
N ALA A 116 2.70 16.26 -0.04
CA ALA A 116 3.16 17.56 0.44
C ALA A 116 4.33 17.47 1.45
N LEU A 117 4.69 16.26 1.89
CA LEU A 117 5.84 16.07 2.76
C LEU A 117 7.15 16.47 2.06
N PRO A 118 8.13 17.03 2.80
CA PRO A 118 9.38 17.47 2.21
C PRO A 118 10.19 16.29 1.66
N VAL A 119 10.32 16.19 0.34
CA VAL A 119 11.09 15.14 -0.34
C VAL A 119 12.53 15.07 0.19
N ALA A 120 13.16 16.21 0.46
CA ALA A 120 14.53 16.26 0.95
C ALA A 120 14.72 15.69 2.38
N GLU A 121 13.64 15.52 3.13
CA GLU A 121 13.65 14.97 4.49
C GLU A 121 13.27 13.48 4.51
N CYS A 122 12.78 12.94 3.41
CA CYS A 122 12.43 11.52 3.29
C CYS A 122 13.70 10.69 3.05
N PRO A 123 14.06 9.79 3.97
CA PRO A 123 15.27 8.97 3.82
C PRO A 123 15.09 7.74 2.93
N PHE A 124 13.90 7.57 2.34
CA PHE A 124 13.54 6.38 1.58
C PHE A 124 13.38 6.71 0.10
N GLU A 125 14.19 6.11 -0.73
CA GLU A 125 14.09 6.20 -2.19
C GLU A 125 13.28 5.05 -2.76
N ARG A 126 12.45 5.36 -3.76
CA ARG A 126 11.64 4.38 -4.49
C ARG A 126 11.49 4.82 -5.95
N ARG A 127 12.64 5.00 -6.61
CA ARG A 127 12.71 5.55 -7.96
C ARG A 127 12.26 4.53 -8.99
N LEU A 128 11.76 5.00 -10.12
CA LEU A 128 11.27 4.14 -11.20
C LEU A 128 12.31 3.10 -11.65
N ALA A 129 13.59 3.49 -11.68
CA ALA A 129 14.67 2.54 -12.02
C ALA A 129 14.78 1.40 -11.01
N ASP A 130 14.60 1.69 -9.70
CA ASP A 130 14.61 0.67 -8.64
C ASP A 130 13.38 -0.24 -8.75
N LEU A 131 12.22 0.32 -9.08
CA LEU A 131 10.99 -0.44 -9.27
C LEU A 131 11.07 -1.38 -10.47
N ILE A 132 11.63 -0.93 -11.59
CA ILE A 132 11.88 -1.79 -12.76
C ILE A 132 12.87 -2.91 -12.40
N HIS A 133 13.91 -2.59 -11.60
CA HIS A 133 14.82 -3.61 -11.11
C HIS A 133 14.13 -4.63 -10.20
N GLN A 134 13.25 -4.18 -9.28
CA GLN A 134 12.43 -5.06 -8.45
C GLN A 134 11.53 -5.97 -9.30
N ALA A 135 10.83 -5.41 -10.30
CA ALA A 135 10.01 -6.16 -11.23
C ALA A 135 10.81 -7.27 -11.95
N SER A 136 12.03 -6.93 -12.42
CA SER A 136 12.94 -7.91 -13.02
C SER A 136 13.36 -9.01 -12.04
N SER A 137 13.61 -8.66 -10.77
CA SER A 137 13.95 -9.62 -9.72
C SER A 137 12.77 -10.53 -9.39
N SER A 138 11.56 -9.99 -9.27
CA SER A 138 10.33 -10.77 -9.06
C SER A 138 10.10 -11.78 -10.18
N MET A 139 10.34 -11.37 -11.44
CA MET A 139 10.32 -12.29 -12.59
C MET A 139 11.34 -13.42 -12.45
N ALA A 140 12.59 -13.09 -12.14
CA ALA A 140 13.69 -14.06 -12.03
C ALA A 140 13.45 -15.07 -10.89
N LEU A 141 12.81 -14.64 -9.80
CA LEU A 141 12.49 -15.47 -8.63
C LEU A 141 11.18 -16.25 -8.80
N GLY A 142 10.38 -15.97 -9.83
CA GLY A 142 9.03 -16.53 -9.98
C GLY A 142 8.11 -16.13 -8.82
N ALA A 143 8.26 -14.89 -8.34
CA ALA A 143 7.58 -14.39 -7.13
C ALA A 143 6.28 -13.61 -7.44
N LEU A 144 5.84 -13.58 -8.72
CA LEU A 144 4.58 -12.94 -9.11
C LEU A 144 3.39 -13.79 -8.66
N ASP A 145 2.40 -13.13 -8.10
CA ASP A 145 1.09 -13.71 -7.84
C ASP A 145 0.20 -13.53 -9.07
N LEU A 146 0.15 -14.55 -9.93
CA LEU A 146 -0.64 -14.53 -11.17
C LEU A 146 -2.14 -14.73 -10.93
N ASP A 147 -2.55 -15.03 -9.71
CA ASP A 147 -3.96 -15.12 -9.32
C ASP A 147 -4.52 -13.76 -8.86
N ASP A 148 -3.65 -12.78 -8.60
CA ASP A 148 -4.00 -11.42 -8.15
C ASP A 148 -3.63 -10.34 -9.20
N VAL A 149 -3.69 -10.68 -10.49
CA VAL A 149 -3.46 -9.72 -11.58
C VAL A 149 -4.73 -8.97 -11.96
N ASP A 150 -4.57 -7.83 -12.64
CA ASP A 150 -5.70 -7.10 -13.23
C ASP A 150 -6.56 -8.04 -14.10
N PRO A 151 -7.91 -7.99 -14.02
CA PRO A 151 -8.80 -8.81 -14.81
C PRO A 151 -8.55 -8.75 -16.32
N SER A 152 -7.99 -7.66 -16.85
CA SER A 152 -7.60 -7.57 -18.27
C SER A 152 -6.39 -8.43 -18.61
N HIS A 153 -5.64 -8.87 -17.62
CA HIS A 153 -4.46 -9.74 -17.75
C HIS A 153 -4.74 -11.17 -17.27
N GLU A 154 -5.99 -11.50 -16.94
CA GLU A 154 -6.35 -12.86 -16.50
C GLU A 154 -5.89 -13.92 -17.51
N GLY A 155 -5.18 -14.94 -17.02
CA GLY A 155 -4.60 -16.01 -17.82
C GLY A 155 -3.30 -15.65 -18.54
N TRP A 156 -2.76 -14.45 -18.35
CA TRP A 156 -1.44 -14.11 -18.85
C TRP A 156 -0.35 -14.79 -18.02
N THR A 157 0.75 -15.09 -18.68
CA THR A 157 1.98 -15.53 -18.01
C THR A 157 2.79 -14.32 -17.57
N ALA A 158 3.65 -14.51 -16.57
CA ALA A 158 4.60 -13.49 -16.15
C ALA A 158 5.46 -12.95 -17.32
N GLN A 159 5.82 -13.82 -18.27
CA GLN A 159 6.57 -13.42 -19.46
C GLN A 159 5.74 -12.52 -20.40
N GLN A 160 4.45 -12.78 -20.56
CA GLN A 160 3.58 -11.92 -21.37
C GLN A 160 3.41 -10.53 -20.77
N LEU A 161 3.22 -10.44 -19.44
CA LEU A 161 3.20 -9.18 -18.71
C LEU A 161 4.51 -8.40 -18.91
N TRP A 162 5.64 -9.08 -18.74
CA TRP A 162 6.97 -8.48 -18.91
C TRP A 162 7.23 -7.98 -20.34
N ASP A 163 6.84 -8.78 -21.34
CA ASP A 163 6.96 -8.40 -22.73
C ASP A 163 6.12 -7.17 -23.08
N GLU A 164 4.95 -7.04 -22.45
CA GLU A 164 4.08 -5.86 -22.64
C GLU A 164 4.70 -4.62 -21.97
N LEU A 165 5.13 -4.72 -20.72
CA LEU A 165 5.81 -3.64 -20.01
C LEU A 165 7.08 -3.18 -20.79
N SER A 166 7.84 -4.13 -21.32
CA SER A 166 9.09 -3.86 -22.06
C SER A 166 8.89 -3.15 -23.38
N LYS A 167 7.69 -3.20 -23.98
CA LYS A 167 7.34 -2.44 -25.19
C LYS A 167 7.05 -0.98 -24.90
N MET A 168 6.67 -0.67 -23.67
CA MET A 168 6.34 0.70 -23.27
C MET A 168 7.63 1.48 -22.98
N THR A 169 7.62 2.77 -23.31
CA THR A 169 8.67 3.68 -22.87
C THR A 169 8.44 4.05 -21.41
N PRO A 170 9.41 3.85 -20.51
CA PRO A 170 9.28 4.31 -19.14
C PRO A 170 8.98 5.82 -19.08
N PRO A 171 8.00 6.24 -18.27
CA PRO A 171 7.68 7.66 -18.14
C PRO A 171 8.80 8.44 -17.44
N ALA A 172 8.89 9.73 -17.71
CA ALA A 172 9.79 10.61 -16.97
C ALA A 172 9.33 10.74 -15.51
N GLU A 173 10.27 10.68 -14.57
CA GLU A 173 10.05 11.00 -13.16
C GLU A 173 10.23 12.50 -12.93
N ASP A 174 9.27 13.30 -13.38
CA ASP A 174 9.32 14.76 -13.33
C ASP A 174 8.48 15.36 -12.19
N ASP A 175 7.86 14.51 -11.38
CA ASP A 175 6.92 14.91 -10.33
C ASP A 175 7.12 14.08 -9.05
N LEU A 176 8.31 14.24 -8.46
CA LEU A 176 8.72 13.48 -7.28
C LEU A 176 8.07 14.01 -6.01
N VAL A 177 7.50 13.09 -5.25
CA VAL A 177 6.85 13.34 -3.95
C VAL A 177 7.16 12.18 -2.99
N VAL A 178 6.76 12.31 -1.74
CA VAL A 178 6.73 11.17 -0.83
C VAL A 178 5.46 10.38 -1.09
N CYS A 179 5.60 9.20 -1.70
CA CYS A 179 4.52 8.27 -1.97
C CYS A 179 4.32 7.28 -0.84
N HIS A 180 3.10 6.76 -0.74
CA HIS A 180 2.78 5.56 0.03
C HIS A 180 3.42 4.31 -0.60
N GLY A 181 3.35 4.20 -1.91
CA GLY A 181 3.93 3.12 -2.71
C GLY A 181 3.06 1.86 -2.83
N ASP A 182 1.95 1.82 -2.10
CA ASP A 182 0.85 0.84 -2.19
C ASP A 182 -0.45 1.53 -1.75
N PHE A 183 -0.83 2.61 -2.49
CA PHE A 183 -1.92 3.49 -2.10
C PHE A 183 -3.27 2.95 -2.58
N CYS A 184 -3.67 1.81 -2.02
CA CYS A 184 -4.99 1.23 -2.24
C CYS A 184 -6.00 1.64 -1.16
N LEU A 185 -7.29 1.42 -1.43
CA LEU A 185 -8.37 1.81 -0.52
C LEU A 185 -8.38 1.03 0.80
N ASP A 186 -7.80 -0.18 0.83
CA ASP A 186 -7.68 -0.97 2.06
C ASP A 186 -6.72 -0.34 3.06
N ASN A 187 -5.74 0.45 2.58
CA ASN A 187 -4.69 1.06 3.38
C ASN A 187 -5.07 2.42 3.97
N VAL A 188 -6.28 2.94 3.67
CA VAL A 188 -6.81 4.18 4.23
C VAL A 188 -7.98 3.89 5.17
N LEU A 189 -7.78 4.12 6.47
CA LEU A 189 -8.84 3.97 7.47
C LEU A 189 -9.63 5.27 7.63
N VAL A 190 -10.95 5.14 7.58
CA VAL A 190 -11.90 6.25 7.79
C VAL A 190 -12.71 5.99 9.06
N ASP A 191 -12.85 6.99 9.89
CA ASP A 191 -13.73 6.94 11.05
C ASP A 191 -15.20 6.90 10.56
N PRO A 192 -15.98 5.85 10.93
CA PRO A 192 -17.33 5.67 10.41
C PRO A 192 -18.37 6.66 10.96
N GLU A 193 -18.07 7.37 12.05
CA GLU A 193 -18.99 8.33 12.67
C GLU A 193 -18.75 9.74 12.11
N THR A 194 -17.48 10.13 11.97
CA THR A 194 -17.09 11.49 11.57
C THR A 194 -16.76 11.62 10.09
N LEU A 195 -16.52 10.51 9.40
CA LEU A 195 -16.03 10.43 8.01
C LEU A 195 -14.75 11.25 7.82
N THR A 196 -13.82 11.11 8.77
CA THR A 196 -12.48 11.72 8.74
C THR A 196 -11.40 10.64 8.73
N LEU A 197 -10.16 11.01 8.39
CA LEU A 197 -9.03 10.09 8.44
C LEU A 197 -8.84 9.54 9.85
N ALA A 198 -8.80 8.21 9.98
CA ALA A 198 -8.47 7.49 11.20
C ALA A 198 -7.06 6.90 11.17
N GLY A 199 -6.55 6.52 9.99
CA GLY A 199 -5.22 5.99 9.87
C GLY A 199 -4.80 5.62 8.46
N VAL A 200 -3.48 5.41 8.30
CA VAL A 200 -2.85 4.91 7.07
C VAL A 200 -2.05 3.65 7.42
N LEU A 201 -2.22 2.58 6.67
CA LEU A 201 -1.66 1.24 6.92
C LEU A 201 -0.67 0.85 5.82
N ASP A 202 0.10 -0.21 6.07
CA ASP A 202 0.90 -0.94 5.07
C ASP A 202 1.87 -0.06 4.28
N VAL A 203 2.74 0.65 5.03
CA VAL A 203 3.63 1.67 4.49
C VAL A 203 5.05 1.17 4.17
N ASP A 204 5.29 -0.13 4.12
CA ASP A 204 6.62 -0.71 3.87
C ASP A 204 7.20 -0.35 2.49
N ARG A 205 6.35 0.10 1.57
CA ARG A 205 6.70 0.61 0.25
C ARG A 205 6.80 2.15 0.18
N ALA A 206 6.60 2.87 1.31
CA ALA A 206 6.64 4.32 1.28
C ALA A 206 8.05 4.86 0.97
N GLY A 207 8.12 5.93 0.18
CA GLY A 207 9.38 6.56 -0.22
C GLY A 207 9.21 7.60 -1.34
N VAL A 208 10.32 8.24 -1.72
CA VAL A 208 10.32 9.23 -2.80
C VAL A 208 10.15 8.55 -4.15
N SER A 209 9.05 8.87 -4.83
CA SER A 209 8.70 8.35 -6.15
C SER A 209 7.93 9.40 -6.96
N ASP A 210 7.60 9.07 -8.21
CA ASP A 210 6.63 9.87 -8.97
C ASP A 210 5.22 9.69 -8.36
N ARG A 211 4.47 10.79 -8.21
CA ARG A 211 3.12 10.76 -7.58
C ARG A 211 2.15 9.77 -8.22
N TRP A 212 2.38 9.42 -9.49
CA TRP A 212 1.52 8.47 -10.20
C TRP A 212 1.62 7.04 -9.66
N MET A 213 2.65 6.72 -8.84
CA MET A 213 2.69 5.45 -8.10
C MET A 213 1.45 5.30 -7.20
N ASP A 214 1.10 6.34 -6.47
CA ASP A 214 -0.08 6.32 -5.60
C ASP A 214 -1.38 6.57 -6.38
N LEU A 215 -1.37 7.53 -7.31
CA LEU A 215 -2.59 7.91 -8.03
C LEU A 215 -3.09 6.81 -8.95
N ALA A 216 -2.20 6.02 -9.55
CA ALA A 216 -2.61 4.92 -10.43
C ALA A 216 -3.34 3.81 -9.67
N LEU A 217 -2.82 3.43 -8.49
CA LEU A 217 -3.44 2.42 -7.64
C LEU A 217 -4.78 2.90 -7.07
N ALA A 218 -4.82 4.14 -6.57
CA ALA A 218 -6.07 4.73 -6.10
C ALA A 218 -7.14 4.77 -7.19
N LEU A 219 -6.79 5.20 -8.40
CA LEU A 219 -7.72 5.26 -9.52
C LEU A 219 -8.20 3.89 -9.97
N TYR A 220 -7.31 2.90 -9.97
CA TYR A 220 -7.68 1.51 -10.24
C TYR A 220 -8.73 1.02 -9.22
N ASN A 221 -8.44 1.13 -7.92
CA ASN A 221 -9.35 0.67 -6.87
C ASN A 221 -10.70 1.42 -6.87
N ILE A 222 -10.68 2.75 -7.06
CA ILE A 222 -11.91 3.56 -7.08
C ILE A 222 -12.73 3.28 -8.35
N GLY A 223 -12.08 2.94 -9.47
CA GLY A 223 -12.74 2.65 -10.73
C GLY A 223 -13.56 1.36 -10.75
N GLN A 224 -13.31 0.43 -9.83
CA GLN A 224 -14.02 -0.86 -9.70
C GLN A 224 -15.38 -0.66 -9.01
N ASP A 225 -16.45 -0.43 -9.80
CA ASP A 225 -17.76 -0.06 -9.28
C ASP A 225 -18.55 -1.26 -8.69
N ASP A 226 -18.23 -2.46 -9.09
CA ASP A 226 -18.85 -3.72 -8.65
C ASP A 226 -18.30 -4.24 -7.32
N VAL A 227 -17.11 -3.80 -6.90
CA VAL A 227 -16.44 -4.29 -5.69
C VAL A 227 -16.92 -3.54 -4.43
N TRP A 228 -16.77 -2.21 -4.40
CA TRP A 228 -17.08 -1.38 -3.22
C TRP A 228 -18.20 -0.37 -3.47
N GLY A 229 -18.74 -0.33 -4.69
CA GLY A 229 -19.80 0.56 -5.11
C GLY A 229 -19.32 1.99 -5.40
N TYR A 230 -18.02 2.17 -5.66
CA TYR A 230 -17.48 3.41 -6.21
C TYR A 230 -17.69 3.44 -7.74
N GLY A 231 -16.68 3.70 -8.53
CA GLY A 231 -16.75 3.68 -9.98
C GLY A 231 -16.29 4.98 -10.61
N PRO A 232 -16.37 5.12 -11.95
CA PRO A 232 -15.80 6.23 -12.70
C PRO A 232 -16.15 7.63 -12.18
N PRO A 233 -17.40 7.94 -11.72
CA PRO A 233 -17.70 9.26 -11.17
C PRO A 233 -16.90 9.58 -9.89
N HIS A 234 -16.62 8.58 -9.05
CA HIS A 234 -15.82 8.75 -7.84
C HIS A 234 -14.33 8.92 -8.18
N ALA A 235 -13.82 8.22 -9.20
CA ALA A 235 -12.46 8.40 -9.69
C ALA A 235 -12.25 9.83 -10.26
N GLU A 236 -13.21 10.34 -11.02
CA GLU A 236 -13.18 11.74 -11.47
C GLU A 236 -13.23 12.73 -10.29
N HIS A 237 -14.02 12.44 -9.26
CA HIS A 237 -14.10 13.26 -8.06
C HIS A 237 -12.77 13.27 -7.30
N PHE A 238 -12.14 12.10 -7.13
CA PHE A 238 -10.82 11.96 -6.54
C PHE A 238 -9.80 12.87 -7.25
N LEU A 239 -9.71 12.80 -8.59
CA LEU A 239 -8.80 13.63 -9.38
C LEU A 239 -9.06 15.13 -9.21
N ARG A 240 -10.34 15.55 -9.24
CA ARG A 240 -10.72 16.94 -8.99
C ARG A 240 -10.34 17.40 -7.59
N ARG A 241 -10.58 16.56 -6.55
CA ARG A 241 -10.24 16.86 -5.16
C ARG A 241 -8.73 16.92 -4.96
N TYR A 242 -8.01 16.00 -5.56
CA TYR A 242 -6.55 15.98 -5.54
C TYR A 242 -5.96 17.18 -6.28
N GLY A 243 -6.56 17.59 -7.38
CA GLY A 243 -6.18 18.79 -8.17
C GLY A 243 -5.23 18.48 -9.33
N ILE A 244 -5.41 17.33 -9.99
CA ILE A 244 -4.60 16.92 -11.14
C ILE A 244 -5.48 16.43 -12.31
N SER A 245 -4.93 16.52 -13.53
CA SER A 245 -5.50 15.87 -14.71
C SER A 245 -4.80 14.55 -15.00
N VAL A 246 -5.53 13.60 -15.58
CA VAL A 246 -5.00 12.28 -15.93
C VAL A 246 -3.79 12.40 -16.86
N ASN A 247 -2.69 11.73 -16.52
CA ASN A 247 -1.60 11.40 -17.42
C ASN A 247 -1.73 9.92 -17.81
N GLN A 248 -2.35 9.67 -18.96
CA GLN A 248 -2.67 8.30 -19.39
C GLN A 248 -1.43 7.44 -19.55
N HIS A 249 -0.30 8.00 -19.99
CA HIS A 249 0.95 7.25 -20.16
C HIS A 249 1.50 6.77 -18.81
N LYS A 250 1.57 7.68 -17.81
CA LYS A 250 2.01 7.31 -16.45
C LYS A 250 1.04 6.30 -15.80
N LEU A 251 -0.26 6.55 -15.93
CA LEU A 251 -1.30 5.67 -15.40
C LEU A 251 -1.13 4.24 -15.92
N THR A 252 -1.14 4.06 -17.24
CA THR A 252 -1.04 2.72 -17.85
C THR A 252 0.28 2.03 -17.53
N TYR A 253 1.40 2.77 -17.59
CA TYR A 253 2.72 2.21 -17.29
C TYR A 253 2.81 1.72 -15.83
N ILE A 254 2.35 2.54 -14.88
CA ILE A 254 2.44 2.21 -13.46
C ILE A 254 1.50 1.06 -13.09
N GLN A 255 0.28 1.03 -13.62
CA GLN A 255 -0.64 -0.09 -13.39
C GLN A 255 -0.05 -1.42 -13.87
N LEU A 256 0.59 -1.44 -15.04
CA LEU A 256 1.24 -2.65 -15.53
C LEU A 256 2.52 -3.00 -14.74
N LEU A 257 3.28 -1.99 -14.29
CA LEU A 257 4.47 -2.22 -13.45
C LEU A 257 4.09 -2.80 -12.08
N ASP A 258 2.96 -2.40 -11.53
CA ASP A 258 2.47 -2.85 -10.21
C ASP A 258 2.20 -4.35 -10.14
N GLU A 259 1.86 -4.99 -11.28
CA GLU A 259 1.68 -6.45 -11.39
C GLU A 259 2.94 -7.24 -10.96
N PHE A 260 4.10 -6.58 -10.88
CA PHE A 260 5.38 -7.19 -10.52
C PHE A 260 5.85 -6.83 -9.11
N LEU A 261 5.18 -5.89 -8.44
CA LEU A 261 5.62 -5.30 -7.18
C LEU A 261 4.81 -5.82 -5.99
#